data_690c17bf1915b56cc0a0567ef216abb7
#
_entry.id   690c17bf1915b56cc0a0567ef216abb7
#
_cell.length_a   1.000
_cell.length_b   1.000
_cell.length_c   1.000
_cell.angle_alpha   90.00
_cell.angle_beta   90.00
_cell.angle_gamma   90.00
#
_symmetry.space_group_name_H-M   'P 1'
#
loop_
_entity.id
_entity.type
_entity.pdbx_description
1 polymer ?
#
loop_
_entity_poly.entity_id
_entity_poly.type
_entity_poly.pdbx_seq_one_letter_code
_entity_poly.pdbx_strand_id
1 'polypeptide(L)'
;MPPGAESERKGFIIKNFGDVLSNLVIFAGGVRGLALLQVGNTDFAVGSIREWQQQVCLPILFSSTVAISAGSAYYHWNPNDSTLVWDRLPMTVAFVSTFCYMLEEYIPDVGIGQSLLAPLLLLGMFSVLYWSWADDLRLYALIQFLPLVIIAGLLVCCRPKHGGAAHHAFALVSYGLAKVCEERDYEMFSWTRRRVSGHTLTHVLAGMATMSIASLLL
;
A
#
# COMPACT_ATOMS: atom_id res chain seq x y z
N MET A 1 -3.53 -12.87 -15.76
CA MET A 1 -2.35 -13.63 -15.25
C MET A 1 -2.29 -14.96 -15.95
N PRO A 2 -1.15 -15.44 -16.42
CA PRO A 2 -1.07 -16.80 -16.97
C PRO A 2 -1.33 -17.82 -15.86
N PRO A 3 -2.11 -18.87 -16.08
CA PRO A 3 -2.55 -19.81 -15.05
C PRO A 3 -1.50 -20.83 -14.61
N GLY A 4 -0.22 -20.48 -14.61
CA GLY A 4 0.85 -21.46 -14.50
C GLY A 4 1.48 -21.67 -13.13
N ALA A 5 1.67 -20.65 -12.33
CA ALA A 5 2.42 -20.77 -11.06
C ALA A 5 1.55 -21.24 -9.89
N GLU A 6 0.26 -20.94 -9.91
CA GLU A 6 -0.67 -21.27 -8.83
C GLU A 6 -1.12 -22.75 -8.82
N SER A 7 -1.19 -23.41 -9.98
CA SER A 7 -1.76 -24.78 -10.08
C SER A 7 -0.84 -25.90 -9.57
N GLU A 8 0.46 -25.64 -9.39
CA GLU A 8 1.44 -26.68 -9.03
C GLU A 8 1.76 -26.78 -7.52
N ARG A 9 1.18 -25.92 -6.69
CA ARG A 9 1.41 -25.97 -5.22
C ARG A 9 0.57 -27.06 -4.53
N LYS A 10 0.61 -28.26 -5.08
CA LYS A 10 -0.04 -29.44 -4.47
C LYS A 10 0.79 -29.92 -3.28
N GLY A 11 0.33 -29.62 -2.08
CA GLY A 11 0.96 -30.12 -0.85
C GLY A 11 0.48 -29.47 0.45
N PHE A 12 -0.18 -28.33 0.36
CA PHE A 12 -0.76 -27.66 1.53
C PHE A 12 -2.30 -27.68 1.47
N ILE A 13 -2.91 -27.75 2.63
CA ILE A 13 -4.38 -27.70 2.81
C ILE A 13 -4.95 -26.37 2.30
N ILE A 14 -4.13 -25.31 2.32
CA ILE A 14 -4.47 -23.97 1.85
C ILE A 14 -3.77 -23.71 0.51
N LYS A 15 -4.55 -23.40 -0.54
CA LYS A 15 -4.00 -22.91 -1.81
C LYS A 15 -3.23 -21.61 -1.56
N ASN A 16 -2.13 -21.38 -2.29
CA ASN A 16 -1.33 -20.18 -2.20
C ASN A 16 -0.88 -19.82 -0.77
N PHE A 17 -0.56 -20.85 0.03
CA PHE A 17 -0.22 -20.71 1.46
C PHE A 17 0.83 -19.60 1.71
N GLY A 18 1.88 -19.52 0.88
CA GLY A 18 2.91 -18.48 1.01
C GLY A 18 2.34 -17.07 0.86
N ASP A 19 1.43 -16.86 -0.09
CA ASP A 19 0.83 -15.56 -0.37
C ASP A 19 -0.20 -15.19 0.71
N VAL A 20 -0.94 -16.18 1.24
CA VAL A 20 -1.83 -15.94 2.41
C VAL A 20 -1.01 -15.57 3.64
N LEU A 21 0.06 -16.32 3.95
CA LEU A 21 0.84 -16.12 5.16
C LEU A 21 1.67 -14.83 5.13
N SER A 22 2.21 -14.44 3.97
CA SER A 22 3.02 -13.23 3.83
C SER A 22 2.24 -11.94 4.10
N ASN A 23 0.90 -11.97 4.03
CA ASN A 23 0.05 -10.87 4.46
C ASN A 23 0.22 -10.49 5.94
N LEU A 24 0.75 -11.38 6.78
CA LEU A 24 1.10 -11.04 8.16
C LEU A 24 2.16 -9.94 8.26
N VAL A 25 3.03 -9.77 7.27
CA VAL A 25 4.02 -8.68 7.24
C VAL A 25 3.32 -7.35 6.98
N ILE A 26 2.35 -7.32 6.06
CA ILE A 26 1.51 -6.15 5.80
C ILE A 26 0.70 -5.80 7.06
N PHE A 27 0.08 -6.80 7.68
CA PHE A 27 -0.66 -6.63 8.94
C PHE A 27 0.21 -6.01 10.03
N ALA A 28 1.41 -6.56 10.25
CA ALA A 28 2.34 -6.06 11.25
C ALA A 28 2.73 -4.60 11.00
N GLY A 29 2.94 -4.19 9.74
CA GLY A 29 3.20 -2.80 9.37
C GLY A 29 2.06 -1.86 9.72
N GLY A 30 0.83 -2.24 9.39
CA GLY A 30 -0.37 -1.47 9.72
C GLY A 30 -0.61 -1.35 11.23
N VAL A 31 -0.55 -2.47 11.96
CA VAL A 31 -0.71 -2.48 13.43
C VAL A 31 0.37 -1.67 14.13
N ARG A 32 1.64 -1.80 13.71
CA ARG A 32 2.72 -0.98 14.25
C ARG A 32 2.45 0.51 14.06
N GLY A 33 2.02 0.92 12.87
CA GLY A 33 1.70 2.31 12.60
C GLY A 33 0.58 2.84 13.50
N LEU A 34 -0.51 2.08 13.65
CA LEU A 34 -1.63 2.43 14.55
C LEU A 34 -1.18 2.51 16.01
N ALA A 35 -0.36 1.57 16.48
CA ALA A 35 0.16 1.58 17.83
C ALA A 35 1.04 2.80 18.12
N LEU A 36 1.92 3.18 17.18
CA LEU A 36 2.78 4.35 17.32
C LEU A 36 1.98 5.67 17.31
N LEU A 37 0.90 5.75 16.54
CA LEU A 37 -0.01 6.91 16.58
C LEU A 37 -0.69 7.10 17.94
N GLN A 38 -0.95 6.01 18.67
CA GLN A 38 -1.55 6.09 20.01
C GLN A 38 -0.55 6.50 21.09
N VAL A 39 0.73 6.15 20.92
CA VAL A 39 1.80 6.45 21.87
C VAL A 39 2.42 7.82 21.64
N GLY A 40 2.36 8.33 20.41
CA GLY A 40 2.94 9.62 20.03
C GLY A 40 2.27 10.76 20.78
N ASN A 41 3.03 11.43 21.65
CA ASN A 41 2.59 12.67 22.30
C ASN A 41 2.44 13.76 21.24
N THR A 42 1.22 14.25 21.06
CA THR A 42 0.88 15.26 20.08
C THR A 42 1.03 16.66 20.67
N ASP A 43 2.24 17.10 20.99
CA ASP A 43 2.52 18.50 21.36
C ASP A 43 2.56 19.43 20.12
N PHE A 44 1.64 19.19 19.16
CA PHE A 44 1.53 20.01 17.97
C PHE A 44 0.54 21.14 18.15
N ALA A 45 0.83 22.27 17.50
CA ALA A 45 -0.15 23.35 17.44
C ALA A 45 -1.43 22.87 16.74
N VAL A 46 -2.58 23.16 17.33
CA VAL A 46 -3.91 22.81 16.77
C VAL A 46 -4.01 23.37 15.35
N GLY A 47 -4.45 22.51 14.41
CA GLY A 47 -4.59 22.86 12.99
C GLY A 47 -3.29 22.81 12.19
N SER A 48 -2.19 22.30 12.76
CA SER A 48 -0.95 22.12 12.01
C SER A 48 -1.06 21.01 10.95
N ILE A 49 -0.23 21.09 9.89
CA ILE A 49 -0.15 20.04 8.86
C ILE A 49 0.19 18.69 9.47
N ARG A 50 1.12 18.67 10.44
CA ARG A 50 1.52 17.43 11.11
C ARG A 50 0.40 16.83 11.95
N GLU A 51 -0.40 17.68 12.60
CA GLU A 51 -1.60 17.23 13.33
C GLU A 51 -2.59 16.55 12.38
N TRP A 52 -2.89 17.18 11.23
CA TRP A 52 -3.78 16.58 10.23
C TRP A 52 -3.21 15.24 9.69
N GLN A 53 -1.91 15.19 9.38
CA GLN A 53 -1.28 13.95 8.95
C GLN A 53 -1.45 12.82 9.96
N GLN A 54 -1.24 13.10 11.26
CA GLN A 54 -1.32 12.10 12.32
C GLN A 54 -2.76 11.76 12.72
N GLN A 55 -3.67 12.72 12.71
CA GLN A 55 -5.05 12.50 13.14
C GLN A 55 -5.96 11.99 12.02
N VAL A 56 -5.64 12.22 10.78
CA VAL A 56 -6.51 11.88 9.64
C VAL A 56 -5.79 10.95 8.67
N CYS A 57 -4.70 11.40 8.07
CA CYS A 57 -4.12 10.72 6.91
C CYS A 57 -3.44 9.40 7.27
N LEU A 58 -2.58 9.41 8.28
CA LEU A 58 -1.85 8.21 8.71
C LEU A 58 -2.74 7.15 9.37
N PRO A 59 -3.76 7.49 10.21
CA PRO A 59 -4.74 6.51 10.66
C PRO A 59 -5.49 5.82 9.51
N ILE A 60 -5.89 6.57 8.47
CA ILE A 60 -6.52 5.98 7.29
C ILE A 60 -5.54 5.05 6.57
N LEU A 61 -4.29 5.47 6.37
CA LEU A 61 -3.25 4.65 5.75
C LEU A 61 -3.03 3.34 6.51
N PHE A 62 -2.77 3.40 7.81
CA PHE A 62 -2.46 2.19 8.58
C PHE A 62 -3.68 1.28 8.78
N SER A 63 -4.89 1.85 8.95
CA SER A 63 -6.12 1.07 9.00
C SER A 63 -6.40 0.36 7.68
N SER A 64 -6.22 1.07 6.55
CA SER A 64 -6.37 0.45 5.23
C SER A 64 -5.29 -0.62 4.97
N THR A 65 -4.07 -0.45 5.50
CA THR A 65 -3.01 -1.47 5.42
C THR A 65 -3.41 -2.74 6.18
N VAL A 66 -4.02 -2.62 7.36
CA VAL A 66 -4.60 -3.78 8.07
C VAL A 66 -5.72 -4.42 7.24
N ALA A 67 -6.59 -3.62 6.63
CA ALA A 67 -7.66 -4.14 5.77
C ALA A 67 -7.11 -4.82 4.50
N ILE A 68 -6.02 -4.31 3.90
CA ILE A 68 -5.32 -4.96 2.78
C ILE A 68 -4.90 -6.37 3.17
N SER A 69 -4.29 -6.54 4.35
CA SER A 69 -3.82 -7.86 4.77
C SER A 69 -4.95 -8.90 4.86
N ALA A 70 -6.12 -8.49 5.30
CA ALA A 70 -7.30 -9.35 5.37
C ALA A 70 -7.90 -9.61 3.98
N GLY A 71 -8.08 -8.57 3.18
CA GLY A 71 -8.66 -8.67 1.82
C GLY A 71 -7.78 -9.49 0.87
N SER A 72 -6.47 -9.26 0.91
CA SER A 72 -5.48 -9.99 0.12
C SER A 72 -5.40 -11.45 0.57
N ALA A 73 -5.34 -11.74 1.87
CA ALA A 73 -5.38 -13.12 2.35
C ALA A 73 -6.66 -13.85 1.91
N TYR A 74 -7.80 -13.17 1.94
CA TYR A 74 -9.09 -13.71 1.47
C TYR A 74 -9.07 -13.99 -0.04
N TYR A 75 -8.53 -13.05 -0.85
CA TYR A 75 -8.36 -13.26 -2.28
C TYR A 75 -7.47 -14.47 -2.58
N HIS A 76 -6.29 -14.56 -1.94
CA HIS A 76 -5.37 -15.68 -2.19
C HIS A 76 -5.89 -17.04 -1.71
N TRP A 77 -6.75 -17.02 -0.70
CA TRP A 77 -7.44 -18.25 -0.27
C TRP A 77 -8.43 -18.75 -1.33
N ASN A 78 -9.22 -17.87 -1.91
CA ASN A 78 -10.24 -18.18 -2.91
C ASN A 78 -10.22 -17.20 -4.08
N PRO A 79 -9.24 -17.32 -5.02
CA PRO A 79 -9.04 -16.37 -6.09
C PRO A 79 -10.21 -16.30 -7.06
N ASN A 80 -10.88 -15.16 -7.13
CA ASN A 80 -11.92 -14.81 -8.10
C ASN A 80 -12.15 -13.28 -8.09
N ASP A 81 -12.88 -12.76 -9.09
CA ASP A 81 -13.09 -11.32 -9.24
C ASP A 81 -13.84 -10.70 -8.04
N SER A 82 -14.77 -11.42 -7.44
CA SER A 82 -15.51 -10.92 -6.27
C SER A 82 -14.62 -10.77 -5.04
N THR A 83 -13.69 -11.70 -4.82
CA THR A 83 -12.72 -11.61 -3.71
C THR A 83 -11.63 -10.61 -4.01
N LEU A 84 -11.26 -10.38 -5.27
CA LEU A 84 -10.28 -9.40 -5.70
C LEU A 84 -10.74 -7.95 -5.44
N VAL A 85 -12.06 -7.69 -5.43
CA VAL A 85 -12.60 -6.39 -5.00
C VAL A 85 -12.17 -6.06 -3.57
N TRP A 86 -12.22 -7.03 -2.65
CA TRP A 86 -11.86 -6.85 -1.24
C TRP A 86 -10.36 -6.63 -1.02
N ASP A 87 -9.52 -7.14 -1.91
CA ASP A 87 -8.09 -6.84 -1.94
C ASP A 87 -7.83 -5.42 -2.44
N ARG A 88 -8.41 -5.04 -3.57
CA ARG A 88 -8.15 -3.76 -4.25
C ARG A 88 -8.74 -2.54 -3.56
N LEU A 89 -9.93 -2.65 -2.95
CA LEU A 89 -10.58 -1.50 -2.27
C LEU A 89 -9.68 -0.87 -1.20
N PRO A 90 -9.18 -1.61 -0.19
CA PRO A 90 -8.31 -1.01 0.81
C PRO A 90 -6.97 -0.55 0.22
N MET A 91 -6.49 -1.16 -0.87
CA MET A 91 -5.28 -0.69 -1.56
C MET A 91 -5.47 0.72 -2.13
N THR A 92 -6.61 1.03 -2.75
CA THR A 92 -6.86 2.39 -3.25
C THR A 92 -6.90 3.42 -2.12
N VAL A 93 -7.47 3.05 -0.97
CA VAL A 93 -7.49 3.90 0.22
C VAL A 93 -6.07 4.17 0.72
N ALA A 94 -5.21 3.14 0.79
CA ALA A 94 -3.82 3.29 1.20
C ALA A 94 -3.01 4.17 0.23
N PHE A 95 -3.15 3.98 -1.09
CA PHE A 95 -2.46 4.78 -2.10
C PHE A 95 -2.86 6.25 -2.04
N VAL A 96 -4.16 6.54 -1.96
CA VAL A 96 -4.67 7.91 -1.86
C VAL A 96 -4.18 8.57 -0.57
N SER A 97 -4.27 7.86 0.57
CA SER A 97 -3.82 8.41 1.85
C SER A 97 -2.31 8.69 1.86
N THR A 98 -1.51 7.76 1.31
CA THR A 98 -0.06 7.97 1.15
C THR A 98 0.22 9.17 0.26
N PHE A 99 -0.47 9.30 -0.86
CA PHE A 99 -0.29 10.40 -1.79
C PHE A 99 -0.62 11.75 -1.15
N CYS A 100 -1.76 11.86 -0.49
CA CYS A 100 -2.16 13.09 0.20
C CYS A 100 -1.20 13.44 1.34
N TYR A 101 -0.73 12.44 2.10
CA TYR A 101 0.32 12.62 3.09
C TYR A 101 1.59 13.21 2.47
N MET A 102 2.06 12.65 1.35
CA MET A 102 3.26 13.10 0.66
C MET A 102 3.11 14.50 0.07
N LEU A 103 1.93 14.86 -0.45
CA LEU A 103 1.64 16.21 -0.92
C LEU A 103 1.80 17.25 0.20
N GLU A 104 1.23 17.00 1.38
CA GLU A 104 1.36 17.92 2.53
C GLU A 104 2.78 18.00 3.08
N GLU A 105 3.53 16.90 3.01
CA GLU A 105 4.90 16.86 3.49
C GLU A 105 5.88 17.60 2.56
N TYR A 106 5.66 17.56 1.24
CA TYR A 106 6.58 18.11 0.24
C TYR A 106 6.11 19.42 -0.40
N ILE A 107 4.82 19.75 -0.33
CA ILE A 107 4.21 21.00 -0.81
C ILE A 107 3.44 21.64 0.34
N PRO A 108 4.12 22.04 1.42
CA PRO A 108 3.46 22.57 2.60
C PRO A 108 2.81 23.94 2.33
N ASP A 109 1.89 24.31 3.22
CA ASP A 109 1.24 25.62 3.29
C ASP A 109 0.19 25.89 2.20
N VAL A 110 -0.13 24.89 1.36
CA VAL A 110 -1.18 24.99 0.32
C VAL A 110 -2.45 24.22 0.72
N GLY A 111 -2.35 23.22 1.63
CA GLY A 111 -3.48 22.35 2.03
C GLY A 111 -4.00 21.48 0.90
N ILE A 112 -3.14 21.19 -0.11
CA ILE A 112 -3.54 20.45 -1.30
C ILE A 112 -3.90 19.00 -0.99
N GLY A 113 -3.15 18.34 -0.11
CA GLY A 113 -3.42 16.96 0.30
C GLY A 113 -4.72 16.87 1.09
N GLN A 114 -4.99 17.85 1.97
CA GLN A 114 -6.26 17.93 2.71
C GLN A 114 -7.45 18.06 1.77
N SER A 115 -7.34 18.96 0.80
CA SER A 115 -8.40 19.22 -0.18
C SER A 115 -8.66 18.04 -1.11
N LEU A 116 -7.62 17.27 -1.46
CA LEU A 116 -7.70 16.16 -2.40
C LEU A 116 -8.09 14.83 -1.74
N LEU A 117 -7.94 14.67 -0.42
CA LEU A 117 -8.14 13.38 0.24
C LEU A 117 -9.54 12.80 -0.03
N ALA A 118 -10.60 13.54 0.29
CA ALA A 118 -11.95 13.04 0.13
C ALA A 118 -12.33 12.75 -1.34
N PRO A 119 -12.11 13.67 -2.31
CA PRO A 119 -12.45 13.38 -3.70
C PRO A 119 -11.62 12.23 -4.29
N LEU A 120 -10.34 12.10 -3.93
CA LEU A 120 -9.52 10.99 -4.42
C LEU A 120 -9.89 9.65 -3.76
N LEU A 121 -10.30 9.63 -2.50
CA LEU A 121 -10.83 8.42 -1.87
C LEU A 121 -12.11 7.94 -2.58
N LEU A 122 -13.03 8.85 -2.88
CA LEU A 122 -14.24 8.51 -3.65
C LEU A 122 -13.90 7.99 -5.05
N LEU A 123 -12.99 8.68 -5.74
CA LEU A 123 -12.55 8.26 -7.08
C LEU A 123 -11.82 6.90 -7.03
N GLY A 124 -10.98 6.67 -6.02
CA GLY A 124 -10.28 5.40 -5.82
C GLY A 124 -11.25 4.24 -5.59
N MET A 125 -12.20 4.39 -4.69
CA MET A 125 -13.24 3.38 -4.46
C MET A 125 -14.08 3.15 -5.72
N PHE A 126 -14.50 4.23 -6.38
CA PHE A 126 -15.23 4.14 -7.65
C PHE A 126 -14.43 3.39 -8.72
N SER A 127 -13.12 3.59 -8.80
CA SER A 127 -12.28 2.92 -9.80
C SER A 127 -12.29 1.39 -9.69
N VAL A 128 -12.35 0.86 -8.46
CA VAL A 128 -12.46 -0.58 -8.20
C VAL A 128 -13.87 -1.10 -8.55
N LEU A 129 -14.91 -0.38 -8.17
CA LEU A 129 -16.29 -0.74 -8.50
C LEU A 129 -16.53 -0.67 -10.01
N TYR A 130 -15.99 0.35 -10.68
CA TYR A 130 -16.06 0.49 -12.14
C TYR A 130 -15.35 -0.68 -12.84
N TRP A 131 -14.14 -1.05 -12.39
CA TRP A 131 -13.46 -2.24 -12.91
C TRP A 131 -14.31 -3.50 -12.72
N SER A 132 -14.86 -3.71 -11.54
CA SER A 132 -15.68 -4.90 -11.24
C SER A 132 -16.94 -5.01 -12.11
N TRP A 133 -17.46 -3.88 -12.59
CA TRP A 133 -18.65 -3.82 -13.44
C TRP A 133 -18.32 -3.79 -14.93
N ALA A 134 -17.31 -2.99 -15.34
CA ALA A 134 -16.99 -2.72 -16.73
C ALA A 134 -15.81 -3.54 -17.28
N ASP A 135 -15.12 -4.32 -16.41
CA ASP A 135 -13.88 -5.05 -16.71
C ASP A 135 -12.77 -4.15 -17.28
N ASP A 136 -12.73 -2.89 -16.83
CA ASP A 136 -11.77 -1.88 -17.29
C ASP A 136 -10.87 -1.42 -16.14
N LEU A 137 -9.62 -1.85 -16.17
CA LEU A 137 -8.60 -1.54 -15.15
C LEU A 137 -7.93 -0.17 -15.30
N ARG A 138 -8.18 0.58 -16.36
CA ARG A 138 -7.42 1.80 -16.67
C ARG A 138 -7.52 2.84 -15.57
N LEU A 139 -8.74 3.06 -15.03
CA LEU A 139 -8.95 4.03 -13.95
C LEU A 139 -8.27 3.58 -12.65
N TYR A 140 -8.37 2.30 -12.30
CA TYR A 140 -7.67 1.73 -11.15
C TYR A 140 -6.15 1.86 -11.29
N ALA A 141 -5.59 1.54 -12.46
CA ALA A 141 -4.17 1.68 -12.74
C ALA A 141 -3.71 3.15 -12.62
N LEU A 142 -4.53 4.10 -13.09
CA LEU A 142 -4.24 5.52 -12.94
C LEU A 142 -4.14 5.91 -11.46
N ILE A 143 -5.10 5.51 -10.63
CA ILE A 143 -5.12 5.79 -9.19
C ILE A 143 -3.93 5.13 -8.46
N GLN A 144 -3.47 3.99 -8.92
CA GLN A 144 -2.34 3.29 -8.32
C GLN A 144 -0.99 3.87 -8.74
N PHE A 145 -0.78 4.14 -10.03
CA PHE A 145 0.55 4.42 -10.56
C PHE A 145 0.86 5.91 -10.70
N LEU A 146 -0.10 6.77 -11.05
CA LEU A 146 0.14 8.20 -11.15
C LEU A 146 0.64 8.83 -9.84
N PRO A 147 0.07 8.52 -8.67
CA PRO A 147 0.62 8.99 -7.40
C PRO A 147 2.07 8.60 -7.17
N LEU A 148 2.47 7.38 -7.53
CA LEU A 148 3.86 6.93 -7.36
C LEU A 148 4.85 7.74 -8.20
N VAL A 149 4.47 8.06 -9.45
CA VAL A 149 5.29 8.90 -10.33
C VAL A 149 5.44 10.32 -9.75
N ILE A 150 4.34 10.90 -9.26
CA ILE A 150 4.37 12.23 -8.63
C ILE A 150 5.22 12.20 -7.36
N ILE A 151 5.04 11.19 -6.49
CA ILE A 151 5.86 11.02 -5.27
C ILE A 151 7.34 10.91 -5.62
N ALA A 152 7.70 10.16 -6.66
CA ALA A 152 9.09 10.08 -7.11
C ALA A 152 9.63 11.46 -7.52
N GLY A 153 8.84 12.25 -8.25
CA GLY A 153 9.19 13.63 -8.59
C GLY A 153 9.36 14.51 -7.36
N LEU A 154 8.46 14.43 -6.38
CA LEU A 154 8.55 15.19 -5.12
C LEU A 154 9.83 14.86 -4.34
N LEU A 155 10.18 13.58 -4.23
CA LEU A 155 11.40 13.13 -3.56
C LEU A 155 12.68 13.66 -4.20
N VAL A 156 12.68 13.84 -5.52
CA VAL A 156 13.84 14.37 -6.26
C VAL A 156 13.91 15.88 -6.23
N CYS A 157 12.76 16.56 -6.38
CA CYS A 157 12.72 18.01 -6.60
C CYS A 157 12.49 18.82 -5.32
N CYS A 158 11.94 18.23 -4.27
CA CYS A 158 11.52 18.94 -3.06
C CYS A 158 12.20 18.36 -1.81
N ARG A 159 12.12 19.11 -0.71
CA ARG A 159 12.54 18.63 0.62
C ARG A 159 11.32 18.47 1.52
N PRO A 160 11.25 17.39 2.31
CA PRO A 160 10.15 17.20 3.25
C PRO A 160 10.19 18.26 4.35
N LYS A 161 9.03 18.74 4.76
CA LYS A 161 8.87 19.76 5.80
C LYS A 161 9.33 19.27 7.19
N HIS A 162 8.99 18.04 7.53
CA HIS A 162 9.26 17.46 8.85
C HIS A 162 10.38 16.40 8.82
N GLY A 163 11.08 16.27 7.70
CA GLY A 163 12.18 15.33 7.56
C GLY A 163 11.71 13.93 7.08
N GLY A 164 12.58 12.92 7.27
CA GLY A 164 12.22 11.55 6.93
C GLY A 164 12.36 11.17 5.45
N ALA A 165 13.03 12.00 4.62
CA ALA A 165 13.22 11.71 3.19
C ALA A 165 13.76 10.31 2.91
N ALA A 166 14.66 9.79 3.77
CA ALA A 166 15.20 8.43 3.63
C ALA A 166 14.12 7.36 3.81
N HIS A 167 13.20 7.55 4.76
CA HIS A 167 12.08 6.62 4.99
C HIS A 167 11.08 6.66 3.82
N HIS A 168 10.79 7.84 3.29
CA HIS A 168 9.94 7.99 2.11
C HIS A 168 10.56 7.33 0.87
N ALA A 169 11.86 7.58 0.64
CA ALA A 169 12.60 6.96 -0.46
C ALA A 169 12.65 5.44 -0.32
N PHE A 170 12.92 4.92 0.90
CA PHE A 170 12.92 3.49 1.15
C PHE A 170 11.53 2.87 0.90
N ALA A 171 10.45 3.52 1.33
CA ALA A 171 9.10 3.05 1.09
C ALA A 171 8.78 2.99 -0.42
N LEU A 172 9.12 4.03 -1.18
CA LEU A 172 8.92 4.07 -2.62
C LEU A 172 9.74 2.98 -3.35
N VAL A 173 11.01 2.84 -3.00
CA VAL A 173 11.89 1.81 -3.59
C VAL A 173 11.39 0.41 -3.25
N SER A 174 11.04 0.15 -1.99
CA SER A 174 10.50 -1.14 -1.57
C SER A 174 9.22 -1.49 -2.34
N TYR A 175 8.31 -0.52 -2.51
CA TYR A 175 7.09 -0.74 -3.27
C TYR A 175 7.38 -0.93 -4.78
N GLY A 176 8.32 -0.18 -5.35
CA GLY A 176 8.77 -0.38 -6.73
C GLY A 176 9.35 -1.78 -6.96
N LEU A 177 10.19 -2.26 -6.04
CA LEU A 177 10.70 -3.63 -6.06
C LEU A 177 9.60 -4.67 -5.90
N ALA A 178 8.59 -4.38 -5.05
CA ALA A 178 7.41 -5.24 -4.93
C ALA A 178 6.72 -5.43 -6.28
N LYS A 179 6.54 -4.37 -7.06
CA LYS A 179 5.95 -4.46 -8.41
C LYS A 179 6.80 -5.25 -9.40
N VAL A 180 8.12 -5.14 -9.32
CA VAL A 180 9.04 -5.98 -10.12
C VAL A 180 8.91 -7.46 -9.73
N CYS A 181 8.81 -7.76 -8.43
CA CYS A 181 8.61 -9.12 -7.94
C CYS A 181 7.27 -9.71 -8.40
N GLU A 182 6.20 -8.90 -8.37
CA GLU A 182 4.88 -9.28 -8.83
C GLU A 182 4.87 -9.61 -10.33
N GLU A 183 5.48 -8.74 -11.15
CA GLU A 183 5.58 -8.93 -12.60
C GLU A 183 6.38 -10.18 -12.97
N ARG A 184 7.44 -10.47 -12.18
CA ARG A 184 8.33 -11.61 -12.39
C ARG A 184 8.04 -12.80 -11.46
N ASP A 185 6.80 -12.97 -11.04
CA ASP A 185 6.39 -13.99 -10.05
C ASP A 185 6.87 -15.39 -10.42
N TYR A 186 6.67 -15.81 -11.66
CA TYR A 186 7.05 -17.14 -12.15
C TYR A 186 8.57 -17.33 -12.16
N GLU A 187 9.34 -16.33 -12.62
CA GLU A 187 10.81 -16.40 -12.67
C GLU A 187 11.36 -16.56 -11.24
N MET A 188 10.87 -15.75 -10.29
CA MET A 188 11.29 -15.80 -8.89
C MET A 188 10.94 -17.13 -8.23
N PHE A 189 9.76 -17.66 -8.51
CA PHE A 189 9.36 -18.98 -8.03
C PHE A 189 10.28 -20.09 -8.56
N SER A 190 10.69 -20.00 -9.83
CA SER A 190 11.65 -20.90 -10.44
C SER A 190 13.04 -20.80 -9.78
N TRP A 191 13.56 -19.58 -9.57
CA TRP A 191 14.88 -19.35 -8.96
C TRP A 191 14.94 -19.80 -7.49
N THR A 192 13.85 -19.68 -6.76
CA THR A 192 13.75 -20.14 -5.37
C THR A 192 13.49 -21.64 -5.23
N ARG A 193 13.65 -22.40 -6.32
CA ARG A 193 13.33 -23.84 -6.35
C ARG A 193 11.91 -24.13 -5.91
N ARG A 194 10.95 -23.31 -6.35
CA ARG A 194 9.51 -23.41 -6.05
C ARG A 194 9.15 -23.23 -4.57
N ARG A 195 9.96 -22.49 -3.81
CA ARG A 195 9.70 -22.25 -2.37
C ARG A 195 9.03 -20.92 -2.09
N VAL A 196 9.44 -19.86 -2.77
CA VAL A 196 8.93 -18.50 -2.57
C VAL A 196 8.56 -17.92 -3.92
N SER A 197 7.33 -17.40 -4.04
CA SER A 197 6.85 -16.70 -5.24
C SER A 197 7.27 -15.25 -5.22
N GLY A 198 7.32 -14.60 -6.38
CA GLY A 198 7.50 -13.16 -6.47
C GLY A 198 6.37 -12.43 -5.76
N HIS A 199 5.15 -12.97 -5.81
CA HIS A 199 4.00 -12.39 -5.13
C HIS A 199 4.13 -12.46 -3.59
N THR A 200 4.66 -13.55 -3.03
CA THR A 200 5.03 -13.62 -1.60
C THR A 200 6.02 -12.51 -1.22
N LEU A 201 7.03 -12.25 -2.07
CA LEU A 201 8.00 -11.17 -1.86
C LEU A 201 7.35 -9.78 -1.97
N THR A 202 6.37 -9.61 -2.86
CA THR A 202 5.58 -8.39 -2.98
C THR A 202 4.93 -8.00 -1.66
N HIS A 203 4.30 -8.94 -0.96
CA HIS A 203 3.71 -8.70 0.36
C HIS A 203 4.74 -8.29 1.41
N VAL A 204 5.91 -8.95 1.42
CA VAL A 204 6.99 -8.61 2.35
C VAL A 204 7.48 -7.19 2.11
N LEU A 205 7.75 -6.84 0.84
CA LEU A 205 8.25 -5.51 0.48
C LEU A 205 7.20 -4.41 0.72
N ALA A 206 5.93 -4.67 0.46
CA ALA A 206 4.84 -3.74 0.77
C ALA A 206 4.72 -3.50 2.29
N GLY A 207 4.82 -4.56 3.10
CA GLY A 207 4.86 -4.45 4.55
C GLY A 207 6.07 -3.66 5.06
N MET A 208 7.26 -3.86 4.46
CA MET A 208 8.48 -3.08 4.77
C MET A 208 8.29 -1.60 4.41
N ALA A 209 7.66 -1.29 3.29
CA ALA A 209 7.33 0.09 2.91
C ALA A 209 6.46 0.76 3.98
N THR A 210 5.40 0.08 4.43
CA THR A 210 4.52 0.58 5.50
C THR A 210 5.26 0.74 6.83
N MET A 211 6.11 -0.23 7.20
CA MET A 211 6.93 -0.15 8.41
C MET A 211 7.89 1.05 8.38
N SER A 212 8.44 1.39 7.22
CA SER A 212 9.28 2.56 7.05
C SER A 212 8.52 3.86 7.30
N ILE A 213 7.31 4.00 6.77
CA ILE A 213 6.45 5.17 7.06
C ILE A 213 6.08 5.22 8.55
N ALA A 214 5.75 4.08 9.16
CA ALA A 214 5.46 4.02 10.59
C ALA A 214 6.66 4.48 11.46
N SER A 215 7.89 4.24 11.01
CA SER A 215 9.09 4.65 11.74
C SER A 215 9.31 6.18 11.80
N LEU A 216 8.57 6.96 10.99
CA LEU A 216 8.56 8.42 11.10
C LEU A 216 7.84 8.94 12.36
N LEU A 217 7.14 8.07 13.06
CA LEU A 217 6.41 8.38 14.30
C LEU A 217 7.27 8.17 15.57
N LEU A 218 8.51 7.68 15.40
CA LEU A 218 9.49 7.51 16.47
C LEU A 218 10.35 8.78 16.63
#